data_4edd0f24d2b30e1106269f3ae9c385b3
#
_entry.id   4edd0f24d2b30e1106269f3ae9c385b3
#
_cell.length_a   1.000
_cell.length_b   1.000
_cell.length_c   1.000
_cell.angle_alpha   90.00
_cell.angle_beta   90.00
_cell.angle_gamma   90.00
#
_symmetry.space_group_name_H-M   'P 1'
#
loop_
_entity.id
_entity.type
_entity.pdbx_description
1 polymer ?
#
loop_
_entity_poly.entity_id
_entity_poly.type
_entity_poly.pdbx_seq_one_letter_code
_entity_poly.pdbx_strand_id
1 'polypeptide(L)'
;MIKNNIVVIHIDTFKREYFAAWVLGQKLKKEGFKIILTSRHSTERLLKIFSPNIFIATHSFTIDNHLIKKLKKRGTKVFINEAEAHNVNHSVSLGYPRYNDNNEEIDYKLFSGIFLWNNFTLNWLLKNKNINKKNLHLTGSIRKSKYCEISKRDESKFTVGFLSRYEIINVYDNRHSFDNLMTIDPEEEDYLWYYERLSIDSEAFSISFKLIKKLVKSGYNVSIRPHPNENLEAYNKLKKYFGPLFSMDTSYSINEWLSKVNVVFGTTSTAFTEAYLSNIPIISSSKIQNFNYQRNNDFVDMNDNFDRAAYTPNSINEAYDMCIDKKLKPKKSGEIDSYLDEFYSIKNKIDPVDKIVEVVNLHKSKPKLIGFLYYTFQHLFVLVCDLLLVFKYIILLRSYTKFKMINNYNYNRLFHKPTSFMKNLFN
;
A
#
# COMPACT_ATOMS: atom_id res chain seq x y z
N MET A 1 29.19 20.90 4.19
CA MET A 1 28.26 19.80 3.88
C MET A 1 28.39 19.39 2.41
N ILE A 2 28.49 18.12 2.15
CA ILE A 2 28.62 17.58 0.78
C ILE A 2 27.21 17.55 0.18
N LYS A 3 26.94 18.44 -0.80
CA LYS A 3 25.62 18.51 -1.49
C LYS A 3 25.66 17.57 -2.68
N ASN A 4 24.88 16.47 -2.65
CA ASN A 4 25.09 15.34 -3.54
C ASN A 4 23.84 14.93 -4.33
N ASN A 5 22.71 15.62 -4.19
CA ASN A 5 21.43 15.25 -4.80
C ASN A 5 21.01 13.79 -4.50
N ILE A 6 21.31 13.32 -3.28
CA ILE A 6 20.90 11.99 -2.84
C ILE A 6 19.52 12.09 -2.20
N VAL A 7 18.58 11.33 -2.72
CA VAL A 7 17.23 11.16 -2.18
C VAL A 7 17.09 9.75 -1.63
N VAL A 8 16.77 9.65 -0.35
CA VAL A 8 16.36 8.40 0.28
C VAL A 8 14.85 8.37 0.33
N ILE A 9 14.25 7.31 -0.18
CA ILE A 9 12.80 7.07 -0.13
C ILE A 9 12.55 5.85 0.74
N HIS A 10 11.81 6.06 1.83
CA HIS A 10 11.40 5.01 2.73
C HIS A 10 10.21 4.21 2.16
N ILE A 11 10.22 2.90 2.36
CA ILE A 11 9.15 1.97 2.03
C ILE A 11 8.81 1.21 3.30
N ASP A 12 7.61 1.39 3.82
CA ASP A 12 7.13 0.69 5.00
C ASP A 12 6.53 -0.67 4.62
N THR A 13 5.50 -0.67 3.80
CA THR A 13 4.84 -1.90 3.32
C THR A 13 5.16 -2.16 1.86
N PHE A 14 6.01 -3.15 1.61
CA PHE A 14 6.54 -3.45 0.29
C PHE A 14 5.46 -3.62 -0.80
N LYS A 15 4.50 -4.51 -0.59
CA LYS A 15 3.47 -4.81 -1.59
C LYS A 15 2.54 -3.64 -1.91
N ARG A 16 2.45 -2.66 -1.01
CA ARG A 16 1.60 -1.49 -1.18
C ARG A 16 2.33 -0.30 -1.77
N GLU A 17 3.60 -0.12 -1.41
CA GLU A 17 4.32 1.14 -1.61
C GLU A 17 5.46 1.05 -2.61
N TYR A 18 6.10 -0.14 -2.73
CA TYR A 18 7.33 -0.28 -3.52
C TYR A 18 7.18 0.20 -4.95
N PHE A 19 6.11 -0.18 -5.64
CA PHE A 19 5.92 0.18 -7.04
C PHE A 19 5.84 1.70 -7.23
N ALA A 20 5.01 2.37 -6.45
CA ALA A 20 4.84 3.83 -6.54
C ALA A 20 6.12 4.58 -6.12
N ALA A 21 6.81 4.11 -5.06
CA ALA A 21 8.09 4.65 -4.64
C ALA A 21 9.18 4.46 -5.70
N TRP A 22 9.19 3.31 -6.39
CA TRP A 22 10.09 3.05 -7.48
C TRP A 22 9.83 3.99 -8.67
N VAL A 23 8.55 4.19 -9.06
CA VAL A 23 8.13 5.13 -10.10
C VAL A 23 8.62 6.54 -9.78
N LEU A 24 8.35 7.03 -8.56
CA LEU A 24 8.84 8.33 -8.08
C LEU A 24 10.38 8.39 -8.17
N GLY A 25 11.05 7.33 -7.73
CA GLY A 25 12.51 7.22 -7.79
C GLY A 25 13.06 7.31 -9.21
N GLN A 26 12.42 6.66 -10.20
CA GLN A 26 12.84 6.75 -11.61
C GLN A 26 12.66 8.16 -12.17
N LYS A 27 11.56 8.84 -11.83
CA LYS A 27 11.33 10.23 -12.23
C LYS A 27 12.39 11.17 -11.65
N LEU A 28 12.65 11.07 -10.35
CA LEU A 28 13.70 11.86 -9.69
C LEU A 28 15.10 11.55 -10.26
N LYS A 29 15.34 10.29 -10.67
CA LYS A 29 16.60 9.91 -11.32
C LYS A 29 16.76 10.59 -12.69
N LYS A 30 15.69 10.70 -13.48
CA LYS A 30 15.70 11.47 -14.73
C LYS A 30 16.04 12.95 -14.51
N GLU A 31 15.64 13.49 -13.36
CA GLU A 31 16.01 14.86 -12.95
C GLU A 31 17.46 14.97 -12.39
N GLY A 32 18.24 13.89 -12.39
CA GLY A 32 19.63 13.88 -11.96
C GLY A 32 19.85 13.66 -10.47
N PHE A 33 18.83 13.18 -9.75
CA PHE A 33 19.02 12.72 -8.36
C PHE A 33 19.56 11.30 -8.33
N LYS A 34 20.30 11.00 -7.25
CA LYS A 34 20.73 9.65 -6.89
C LYS A 34 19.76 9.06 -5.88
N ILE A 35 19.14 7.93 -6.20
CA ILE A 35 18.01 7.39 -5.43
C ILE A 35 18.44 6.17 -4.64
N ILE A 36 18.06 6.15 -3.35
CA ILE A 36 18.20 4.99 -2.48
C ILE A 36 16.81 4.65 -1.96
N LEU A 37 16.26 3.50 -2.35
CA LEU A 37 15.06 2.95 -1.74
C LEU A 37 15.48 2.16 -0.51
N THR A 38 14.80 2.38 0.62
CA THR A 38 15.11 1.75 1.90
C THR A 38 13.87 1.12 2.51
N SER A 39 14.07 0.02 3.23
CA SER A 39 13.03 -0.60 4.05
C SER A 39 12.99 0.00 5.46
N ARG A 40 11.94 -0.29 6.22
CA ARG A 40 11.85 0.05 7.64
C ARG A 40 13.11 -0.40 8.41
N HIS A 41 13.65 -1.59 8.07
CA HIS A 41 14.83 -2.13 8.71
C HIS A 41 16.11 -1.33 8.46
N SER A 42 16.32 -0.84 7.23
CA SER A 42 17.56 -0.14 6.84
C SER A 42 17.48 1.37 6.95
N THR A 43 16.28 1.97 6.90
CA THR A 43 16.09 3.42 6.91
C THR A 43 16.66 4.09 8.14
N GLU A 44 16.21 3.69 9.31
CA GLU A 44 16.64 4.31 10.58
C GLU A 44 18.14 4.19 10.79
N ARG A 45 18.71 3.02 10.51
CA ARG A 45 20.15 2.76 10.60
C ARG A 45 20.96 3.64 9.66
N LEU A 46 20.50 3.75 8.41
CA LEU A 46 21.11 4.64 7.43
C LEU A 46 21.12 6.08 7.89
N LEU A 47 19.96 6.58 8.35
CA LEU A 47 19.78 7.98 8.74
C LEU A 47 20.51 8.37 10.05
N LYS A 48 20.77 7.42 10.94
CA LYS A 48 21.61 7.64 12.13
C LYS A 48 23.05 7.96 11.75
N ILE A 49 23.58 7.34 10.70
CA ILE A 49 24.99 7.45 10.26
C ILE A 49 25.14 8.50 9.16
N PHE A 50 24.29 8.43 8.14
CA PHE A 50 24.38 9.26 6.94
C PHE A 50 23.29 10.31 6.89
N SER A 51 23.56 11.38 6.17
CA SER A 51 22.61 12.48 5.97
C SER A 51 22.43 12.71 4.47
N PRO A 52 21.36 12.16 3.86
CA PRO A 52 21.02 12.44 2.47
C PRO A 52 20.65 13.91 2.31
N ASN A 53 20.64 14.42 1.08
CA ASN A 53 20.12 15.77 0.83
C ASN A 53 18.63 15.84 1.12
N ILE A 54 17.91 14.80 0.71
CA ILE A 54 16.47 14.70 0.82
C ILE A 54 16.12 13.32 1.37
N PHE A 55 15.24 13.31 2.33
CA PHE A 55 14.61 12.10 2.85
C PHE A 55 13.09 12.20 2.68
N ILE A 56 12.48 11.22 2.01
CA ILE A 56 11.04 11.12 1.83
C ILE A 56 10.55 9.92 2.63
N ALA A 57 9.82 10.20 3.71
CA ALA A 57 9.15 9.17 4.51
C ALA A 57 7.78 8.85 3.91
N THR A 58 7.37 7.58 3.94
CA THR A 58 6.03 7.17 3.51
C THR A 58 5.02 7.22 4.66
N HIS A 59 5.50 7.15 5.89
CA HIS A 59 4.69 7.26 7.11
C HIS A 59 5.29 8.25 8.09
N SER A 60 4.45 9.11 8.64
CA SER A 60 4.88 10.10 9.63
C SER A 60 5.24 9.47 10.99
N PHE A 61 4.68 8.31 11.33
CA PHE A 61 4.85 7.67 12.64
C PHE A 61 6.00 6.66 12.72
N THR A 62 6.70 6.38 11.62
CA THR A 62 7.85 5.46 11.62
C THR A 62 9.17 6.12 12.00
N ILE A 63 9.18 7.44 12.22
CA ILE A 63 10.41 8.21 12.46
C ILE A 63 10.21 9.14 13.65
N ASP A 64 11.09 9.03 14.65
CA ASP A 64 11.03 9.88 15.83
C ASP A 64 11.41 11.33 15.54
N ASN A 65 10.84 12.26 16.33
CA ASN A 65 11.11 13.70 16.23
C ASN A 65 12.58 14.04 16.46
N HIS A 66 13.30 13.28 17.29
CA HIS A 66 14.71 13.50 17.58
C HIS A 66 15.57 13.24 16.34
N LEU A 67 15.32 12.12 15.64
CA LEU A 67 16.02 11.80 14.40
C LEU A 67 15.77 12.86 13.33
N ILE A 68 14.53 13.34 13.19
CA ILE A 68 14.20 14.41 12.24
C ILE A 68 14.95 15.71 12.58
N LYS A 69 14.96 16.13 13.85
CA LYS A 69 15.73 17.30 14.31
C LYS A 69 17.22 17.17 13.99
N LYS A 70 17.80 15.97 14.21
CA LYS A 70 19.21 15.68 13.90
C LYS A 70 19.49 15.76 12.39
N LEU A 71 18.62 15.21 11.56
CA LEU A 71 18.73 15.29 10.10
C LEU A 71 18.67 16.74 9.60
N LYS A 72 17.73 17.53 10.11
CA LYS A 72 17.61 18.96 9.77
C LYS A 72 18.87 19.75 10.15
N LYS A 73 19.42 19.54 11.36
CA LYS A 73 20.69 20.16 11.78
C LYS A 73 21.84 19.80 10.83
N ARG A 74 21.82 18.61 10.23
CA ARG A 74 22.79 18.17 9.24
C ARG A 74 22.46 18.61 7.80
N GLY A 75 21.36 19.40 7.63
CA GLY A 75 20.95 19.99 6.36
C GLY A 75 20.12 19.11 5.45
N THR A 76 19.67 17.94 5.92
CA THR A 76 18.72 17.09 5.20
C THR A 76 17.35 17.77 5.15
N LYS A 77 16.74 17.79 3.96
CA LYS A 77 15.34 18.14 3.77
C LYS A 77 14.48 16.91 3.97
N VAL A 78 13.59 16.94 4.96
CA VAL A 78 12.73 15.82 5.30
C VAL A 78 11.31 16.09 4.82
N PHE A 79 10.78 15.19 4.02
CA PHE A 79 9.41 15.23 3.50
C PHE A 79 8.62 14.02 4.01
N ILE A 80 7.31 14.21 4.16
CA ILE A 80 6.36 13.10 4.35
C ILE A 80 5.57 12.94 3.06
N ASN A 81 5.46 11.70 2.59
CA ASN A 81 4.49 11.28 1.60
C ASN A 81 3.50 10.34 2.27
N GLU A 82 2.28 10.80 2.50
CA GLU A 82 1.27 10.01 3.16
C GLU A 82 0.94 8.76 2.35
N ALA A 83 0.90 7.60 3.02
CA ALA A 83 0.65 6.32 2.38
C ALA A 83 -0.75 5.76 2.70
N GLU A 84 -1.45 6.28 3.71
CA GLU A 84 -2.73 5.76 4.21
C GLU A 84 -3.80 6.84 4.45
N ALA A 85 -3.75 7.94 3.72
CA ALA A 85 -4.69 9.04 3.89
C ALA A 85 -6.13 8.76 3.37
N HIS A 86 -6.42 7.54 2.94
CA HIS A 86 -7.76 7.14 2.48
C HIS A 86 -8.79 7.02 3.63
N ASN A 87 -8.33 7.00 4.87
CA ASN A 87 -9.18 7.00 6.06
C ASN A 87 -9.28 8.39 6.67
N VAL A 88 -9.43 9.41 5.86
CA VAL A 88 -9.30 10.80 6.31
C VAL A 88 -10.32 11.16 7.37
N ASN A 89 -11.59 10.83 7.16
CA ASN A 89 -12.62 11.06 8.17
C ASN A 89 -12.28 10.30 9.45
N HIS A 90 -11.88 9.07 9.32
CA HIS A 90 -11.46 8.23 10.43
C HIS A 90 -10.12 8.69 11.06
N SER A 91 -9.12 9.04 10.28
CA SER A 91 -7.85 9.54 10.82
C SER A 91 -7.98 10.90 11.47
N VAL A 92 -8.93 11.69 11.05
CA VAL A 92 -9.24 12.98 11.64
C VAL A 92 -10.18 12.82 12.83
N SER A 93 -11.15 11.93 12.77
CA SER A 93 -12.01 11.57 13.89
C SER A 93 -11.29 10.71 14.93
N LEU A 94 -10.39 9.81 14.51
CA LEU A 94 -9.59 8.94 15.39
C LEU A 94 -8.24 9.57 15.81
N GLY A 95 -8.08 10.82 15.59
CA GLY A 95 -6.99 11.43 16.25
C GLY A 95 -5.71 11.51 15.46
N TYR A 96 -5.73 12.39 14.60
CA TYR A 96 -4.62 13.26 14.66
C TYR A 96 -4.66 13.97 16.05
N PRO A 97 -3.68 13.81 16.90
CA PRO A 97 -2.26 13.64 16.57
C PRO A 97 -1.87 12.20 16.26
N ARG A 98 -1.11 11.99 15.21
CA ARG A 98 -0.40 10.73 15.02
C ARG A 98 0.78 10.68 15.97
N TYR A 99 0.92 9.55 16.62
CA TYR A 99 2.06 9.27 17.50
C TYR A 99 3.09 8.44 16.73
N ASN A 100 4.35 8.64 17.03
CA ASN A 100 5.42 7.78 16.53
C ASN A 100 5.49 6.47 17.34
N ASP A 101 6.40 5.57 16.93
CA ASP A 101 6.59 4.28 17.63
C ASP A 101 7.00 4.44 19.12
N ASN A 102 7.41 5.63 19.55
CA ASN A 102 7.75 5.96 20.94
C ASN A 102 6.61 6.66 21.70
N ASN A 103 5.40 6.66 21.16
CA ASN A 103 4.22 7.33 21.71
C ASN A 103 4.37 8.87 21.80
N GLU A 104 5.26 9.48 21.01
CA GLU A 104 5.41 10.92 20.93
C GLU A 104 4.54 11.49 19.79
N GLU A 105 3.86 12.60 20.06
CA GLU A 105 3.16 13.32 18.99
C GLU A 105 4.14 13.79 17.91
N ILE A 106 3.80 13.57 16.65
CA ILE A 106 4.62 14.00 15.52
C ILE A 106 4.59 15.52 15.38
N ASP A 107 5.76 16.15 15.47
CA ASP A 107 5.93 17.58 15.23
C ASP A 107 6.02 17.87 13.73
N TYR A 108 4.87 18.14 13.13
CA TYR A 108 4.77 18.46 11.70
C TYR A 108 5.58 19.70 11.26
N LYS A 109 5.96 20.59 12.17
CA LYS A 109 6.81 21.76 11.88
C LYS A 109 8.26 21.38 11.55
N LEU A 110 8.64 20.16 11.90
CA LEU A 110 9.98 19.65 11.60
C LEU A 110 10.17 19.32 10.12
N PHE A 111 9.09 19.09 9.37
CA PHE A 111 9.19 18.69 7.98
C PHE A 111 9.40 19.87 7.04
N SER A 112 10.17 19.63 5.98
CA SER A 112 10.41 20.60 4.90
C SER A 112 9.22 20.68 3.95
N GLY A 113 8.41 19.61 3.87
CA GLY A 113 7.17 19.55 3.15
C GLY A 113 6.39 18.29 3.47
N ILE A 114 5.08 18.36 3.27
CA ILE A 114 4.13 17.27 3.49
C ILE A 114 3.31 17.13 2.21
N PHE A 115 3.39 15.97 1.57
CA PHE A 115 2.63 15.62 0.37
C PHE A 115 1.30 14.99 0.77
N LEU A 116 0.23 15.69 0.49
CA LEU A 116 -1.13 15.37 0.95
C LEU A 116 -1.99 14.86 -0.20
N TRP A 117 -2.87 13.92 0.10
CA TRP A 117 -3.76 13.36 -0.89
C TRP A 117 -4.97 14.24 -1.18
N ASN A 118 -5.47 15.00 -0.20
CA ASN A 118 -6.73 15.71 -0.26
C ASN A 118 -6.76 17.02 0.52
N ASN A 119 -7.75 17.84 0.18
CA ASN A 119 -7.97 19.14 0.84
C ASN A 119 -8.42 19.01 2.30
N PHE A 120 -9.07 17.92 2.66
CA PHE A 120 -9.55 17.72 4.00
C PHE A 120 -8.38 17.65 4.99
N THR A 121 -7.39 16.78 4.74
CA THR A 121 -6.18 16.69 5.56
C THR A 121 -5.39 17.99 5.56
N LEU A 122 -5.31 18.67 4.41
CA LEU A 122 -4.67 19.99 4.30
C LEU A 122 -5.32 21.01 5.24
N ASN A 123 -6.64 21.16 5.17
CA ASN A 123 -7.40 22.10 6.00
C ASN A 123 -7.29 21.75 7.49
N TRP A 124 -7.34 20.45 7.82
CA TRP A 124 -7.18 19.99 9.19
C TRP A 124 -5.80 20.34 9.76
N LEU A 125 -4.71 20.09 9.02
CA LEU A 125 -3.34 20.44 9.42
C LEU A 125 -3.17 21.95 9.61
N LEU A 126 -3.72 22.75 8.72
CA LEU A 126 -3.70 24.21 8.83
C LEU A 126 -4.41 24.70 10.10
N LYS A 127 -5.57 24.12 10.41
CA LYS A 127 -6.39 24.53 11.57
C LYS A 127 -5.78 24.08 12.89
N ASN A 128 -5.24 22.86 12.96
CA ASN A 128 -4.95 22.21 14.24
C ASN A 128 -3.44 22.13 14.58
N LYS A 129 -2.54 22.31 13.61
CA LYS A 129 -1.10 22.05 13.82
C LYS A 129 -0.20 23.28 13.62
N ASN A 130 -0.76 24.43 13.34
CA ASN A 130 0.00 25.67 13.14
C ASN A 130 1.22 25.51 12.20
N ILE A 131 1.01 24.86 11.07
CA ILE A 131 2.03 24.56 10.05
C ILE A 131 2.01 25.69 9.01
N ASN A 132 3.19 26.06 8.51
CA ASN A 132 3.26 27.01 7.41
C ASN A 132 2.66 26.40 6.13
N LYS A 133 1.65 27.06 5.56
CA LYS A 133 0.95 26.62 4.34
C LYS A 133 1.90 26.27 3.18
N LYS A 134 3.04 26.98 3.06
CA LYS A 134 4.05 26.72 2.02
C LYS A 134 4.70 25.34 2.09
N ASN A 135 4.61 24.67 3.24
CA ASN A 135 5.15 23.32 3.45
C ASN A 135 4.09 22.23 3.21
N LEU A 136 2.85 22.61 2.90
CA LEU A 136 1.77 21.68 2.60
C LEU A 136 1.53 21.65 1.09
N HIS A 137 1.69 20.48 0.50
CA HIS A 137 1.57 20.29 -0.94
C HIS A 137 0.44 19.31 -1.24
N LEU A 138 -0.66 19.80 -1.81
CA LEU A 138 -1.73 18.94 -2.29
C LEU A 138 -1.28 18.28 -3.59
N THR A 139 -0.86 17.03 -3.49
CA THR A 139 -0.29 16.27 -4.60
C THR A 139 -1.24 15.20 -5.13
N GLY A 140 -2.12 14.68 -4.29
CA GLY A 140 -2.78 13.41 -4.52
C GLY A 140 -1.88 12.22 -4.14
N SER A 141 -2.41 11.01 -4.31
CA SER A 141 -1.69 9.79 -3.97
C SER A 141 -0.78 9.36 -5.14
N ILE A 142 0.51 9.12 -4.85
CA ILE A 142 1.45 8.60 -5.88
C ILE A 142 1.02 7.23 -6.44
N ARG A 143 0.20 6.48 -5.70
CA ARG A 143 -0.37 5.20 -6.17
C ARG A 143 -1.41 5.38 -7.26
N LYS A 144 -2.00 6.57 -7.37
CA LYS A 144 -2.98 6.96 -8.40
C LYS A 144 -2.37 7.75 -9.54
N SER A 145 -1.04 7.84 -9.60
CA SER A 145 -0.31 8.45 -10.71
C SER A 145 -0.60 7.72 -12.02
N LYS A 146 -0.75 8.48 -13.11
CA LYS A 146 -0.86 7.93 -14.47
C LYS A 146 0.30 6.99 -14.83
N TYR A 147 1.48 7.17 -14.23
CA TYR A 147 2.63 6.28 -14.41
C TYR A 147 2.46 4.93 -13.70
N CYS A 148 1.46 4.80 -12.83
CA CYS A 148 1.09 3.55 -12.17
C CYS A 148 -0.09 2.87 -12.86
N GLU A 149 -0.75 3.51 -13.82
CA GLU A 149 -1.93 2.98 -14.50
C GLU A 149 -1.60 1.80 -15.42
N ILE A 150 -2.64 1.04 -15.75
CA ILE A 150 -2.54 -0.09 -16.66
C ILE A 150 -2.46 0.44 -18.08
N SER A 151 -1.31 0.26 -18.73
CA SER A 151 -1.12 0.68 -20.12
C SER A 151 -1.72 -0.31 -21.13
N LYS A 152 -1.79 -1.60 -20.78
CA LYS A 152 -2.32 -2.66 -21.63
C LYS A 152 -2.86 -3.82 -20.79
N ARG A 153 -4.05 -4.32 -21.14
CA ARG A 153 -4.62 -5.53 -20.55
C ARG A 153 -4.16 -6.77 -21.29
N ASP A 154 -3.98 -7.85 -20.56
CA ASP A 154 -3.82 -9.18 -21.12
C ASP A 154 -5.21 -9.78 -21.35
N GLU A 155 -5.68 -9.72 -22.59
CA GLU A 155 -6.99 -10.27 -23.00
C GLU A 155 -6.91 -11.73 -23.45
N SER A 156 -5.73 -12.37 -23.38
CA SER A 156 -5.52 -13.72 -23.86
C SER A 156 -6.36 -14.77 -23.12
N LYS A 157 -6.73 -14.50 -21.86
CA LYS A 157 -7.51 -15.40 -21.02
C LYS A 157 -8.49 -14.64 -20.15
N PHE A 158 -9.75 -15.04 -20.18
CA PHE A 158 -10.72 -14.50 -19.22
C PHE A 158 -10.41 -15.01 -17.80
N THR A 159 -10.12 -14.11 -16.89
CA THR A 159 -9.71 -14.43 -15.52
C THR A 159 -10.55 -13.65 -14.51
N VAL A 160 -11.11 -14.37 -13.54
CA VAL A 160 -11.80 -13.79 -12.38
C VAL A 160 -10.80 -13.53 -11.27
N GLY A 161 -10.69 -12.27 -10.87
CA GLY A 161 -9.81 -11.82 -9.79
C GLY A 161 -10.51 -11.85 -8.44
N PHE A 162 -9.82 -12.33 -7.42
CA PHE A 162 -10.29 -12.31 -6.02
C PHE A 162 -9.38 -11.45 -5.18
N LEU A 163 -9.95 -10.46 -4.49
CA LEU A 163 -9.27 -9.73 -3.44
C LEU A 163 -9.52 -10.44 -2.11
N SER A 164 -8.47 -10.95 -1.51
CA SER A 164 -8.58 -11.50 -0.17
C SER A 164 -8.47 -10.39 0.88
N ARG A 165 -9.15 -10.59 2.00
CA ARG A 165 -9.06 -9.79 3.21
C ARG A 165 -9.39 -10.69 4.39
N TYR A 166 -8.56 -11.73 4.56
CA TYR A 166 -8.77 -12.77 5.57
C TYR A 166 -7.60 -12.76 6.56
N GLU A 167 -7.07 -11.59 6.86
CA GLU A 167 -5.85 -11.40 7.65
C GLU A 167 -5.99 -11.91 9.08
N ILE A 168 -7.21 -11.94 9.64
CA ILE A 168 -7.46 -12.45 11.00
C ILE A 168 -7.46 -13.98 11.02
N ILE A 169 -7.95 -14.65 9.99
CA ILE A 169 -8.00 -16.13 9.93
C ILE A 169 -6.78 -16.74 9.22
N ASN A 170 -6.06 -15.96 8.43
CA ASN A 170 -4.88 -16.37 7.68
C ASN A 170 -3.69 -15.48 8.03
N VAL A 171 -3.33 -15.45 9.30
CA VAL A 171 -2.31 -14.55 9.85
C VAL A 171 -0.94 -14.82 9.22
N TYR A 172 -0.23 -13.77 8.82
CA TYR A 172 1.03 -13.84 8.08
C TYR A 172 2.15 -14.61 8.82
N ASP A 173 2.15 -14.61 10.15
CA ASP A 173 3.19 -15.20 11.00
C ASP A 173 2.84 -16.62 11.51
N ASN A 174 1.79 -17.23 10.96
CA ASN A 174 1.28 -18.57 11.34
C ASN A 174 0.70 -18.66 12.76
N ARG A 175 0.44 -17.56 13.45
CA ARG A 175 -0.30 -17.62 14.71
C ARG A 175 -1.71 -18.17 14.45
N HIS A 176 -2.21 -18.91 15.42
CA HIS A 176 -3.60 -19.34 15.39
C HIS A 176 -4.52 -18.14 15.57
N SER A 177 -5.66 -18.11 14.87
CA SER A 177 -6.62 -16.99 14.95
C SER A 177 -7.08 -16.70 16.38
N PHE A 178 -7.18 -17.73 17.20
CA PHE A 178 -7.56 -17.61 18.62
C PHE A 178 -6.42 -17.19 19.55
N ASP A 179 -5.15 -17.27 19.12
CA ASP A 179 -4.02 -16.84 19.97
C ASP A 179 -4.13 -15.35 20.32
N ASN A 180 -4.62 -14.55 19.41
CA ASN A 180 -4.84 -13.13 19.64
C ASN A 180 -5.98 -12.88 20.64
N LEU A 181 -7.07 -13.68 20.57
CA LEU A 181 -8.18 -13.57 21.51
C LEU A 181 -7.78 -13.92 22.96
N MET A 182 -6.81 -14.82 23.11
CA MET A 182 -6.29 -15.19 24.43
C MET A 182 -5.34 -14.16 25.05
N THR A 183 -4.84 -13.23 24.23
CA THR A 183 -3.86 -12.22 24.67
C THR A 183 -4.44 -10.82 24.82
N ILE A 184 -5.65 -10.58 24.28
CA ILE A 184 -6.35 -9.29 24.40
C ILE A 184 -7.11 -9.26 25.73
N ASP A 185 -6.93 -8.19 26.51
CA ASP A 185 -7.68 -7.97 27.74
C ASP A 185 -9.18 -7.78 27.39
N PRO A 186 -10.11 -8.52 28.03
CA PRO A 186 -11.54 -8.35 27.82
C PRO A 186 -12.07 -6.93 28.12
N GLU A 187 -11.34 -6.16 28.91
CA GLU A 187 -11.68 -4.77 29.23
C GLU A 187 -11.23 -3.77 28.15
N GLU A 188 -10.41 -4.22 27.19
CA GLU A 188 -10.02 -3.39 26.05
C GLU A 188 -11.20 -3.23 25.07
N GLU A 189 -11.45 -1.99 24.60
CA GLU A 189 -12.48 -1.67 23.60
C GLU A 189 -12.36 -2.51 22.32
N ASP A 190 -11.15 -2.97 21.99
CA ASP A 190 -10.85 -3.74 20.80
C ASP A 190 -11.22 -5.24 20.90
N TYR A 191 -11.60 -5.75 22.06
CA TYR A 191 -11.88 -7.17 22.28
C TYR A 191 -13.07 -7.67 21.44
N LEU A 192 -14.21 -7.00 21.54
CA LEU A 192 -15.42 -7.32 20.74
C LEU A 192 -15.16 -7.11 19.25
N TRP A 193 -14.43 -6.07 18.90
CA TRP A 193 -14.06 -5.81 17.52
C TRP A 193 -13.28 -6.98 16.88
N TYR A 194 -12.42 -7.65 17.64
CA TYR A 194 -11.67 -8.79 17.13
C TYR A 194 -12.56 -9.99 16.80
N TYR A 195 -13.56 -10.29 17.66
CA TYR A 195 -14.54 -11.34 17.41
C TYR A 195 -15.42 -11.04 16.20
N GLU A 196 -15.91 -9.81 16.08
CA GLU A 196 -16.68 -9.37 14.93
C GLU A 196 -15.84 -9.53 13.64
N ARG A 197 -14.59 -9.11 13.69
CA ARG A 197 -13.69 -9.22 12.57
C ARG A 197 -13.39 -10.66 12.17
N LEU A 198 -13.21 -11.55 13.14
CA LEU A 198 -13.01 -12.98 12.91
C LEU A 198 -14.23 -13.60 12.21
N SER A 199 -15.43 -13.24 12.65
CA SER A 199 -16.69 -13.70 12.05
C SER A 199 -16.83 -13.23 10.61
N ILE A 200 -16.57 -11.95 10.35
CA ILE A 200 -16.62 -11.34 9.01
C ILE A 200 -15.61 -11.99 8.06
N ASP A 201 -14.35 -12.11 8.47
CA ASP A 201 -13.29 -12.68 7.63
C ASP A 201 -13.55 -14.17 7.33
N SER A 202 -14.11 -14.92 8.31
CA SER A 202 -14.46 -16.33 8.14
C SER A 202 -15.59 -16.52 7.14
N GLU A 203 -16.64 -15.71 7.21
CA GLU A 203 -17.75 -15.75 6.27
C GLU A 203 -17.31 -15.33 4.86
N ALA A 204 -16.54 -14.24 4.75
CA ALA A 204 -15.98 -13.76 3.50
C ALA A 204 -15.11 -14.81 2.81
N PHE A 205 -14.26 -15.50 3.57
CA PHE A 205 -13.47 -16.62 3.07
C PHE A 205 -14.36 -17.76 2.58
N SER A 206 -15.37 -18.18 3.37
CA SER A 206 -16.29 -19.24 3.00
C SER A 206 -17.01 -18.97 1.67
N ILE A 207 -17.51 -17.73 1.50
CA ILE A 207 -18.19 -17.29 0.27
C ILE A 207 -17.22 -17.35 -0.91
N SER A 208 -16.04 -16.75 -0.76
CA SER A 208 -15.02 -16.72 -1.81
C SER A 208 -14.56 -18.12 -2.19
N PHE A 209 -14.32 -18.99 -1.22
CA PHE A 209 -13.90 -20.36 -1.48
C PHE A 209 -14.96 -21.16 -2.25
N LYS A 210 -16.25 -21.04 -1.89
CA LYS A 210 -17.36 -21.69 -2.61
C LYS A 210 -17.45 -21.20 -4.06
N LEU A 211 -17.30 -19.88 -4.27
CA LEU A 211 -17.33 -19.28 -5.61
C LEU A 211 -16.11 -19.69 -6.45
N ILE A 212 -14.91 -19.66 -5.89
CA ILE A 212 -13.67 -20.15 -6.54
C ILE A 212 -13.83 -21.61 -6.97
N LYS A 213 -14.32 -22.47 -6.05
CA LYS A 213 -14.53 -23.90 -6.34
C LYS A 213 -15.51 -24.09 -7.51
N LYS A 214 -16.60 -23.30 -7.56
CA LYS A 214 -17.59 -23.35 -8.64
C LYS A 214 -16.96 -22.91 -9.97
N LEU A 215 -16.24 -21.77 -9.98
CA LEU A 215 -15.58 -21.23 -11.18
C LEU A 215 -14.54 -22.19 -11.75
N VAL A 216 -13.65 -22.71 -10.91
CA VAL A 216 -12.60 -23.67 -11.34
C VAL A 216 -13.20 -24.96 -11.87
N LYS A 217 -14.24 -25.50 -11.23
CA LYS A 217 -14.97 -26.69 -11.72
C LYS A 217 -15.64 -26.47 -13.09
N SER A 218 -16.03 -25.23 -13.37
CA SER A 218 -16.61 -24.82 -14.66
C SER A 218 -15.56 -24.39 -15.70
N GLY A 219 -14.26 -24.57 -15.42
CA GLY A 219 -13.18 -24.33 -16.38
C GLY A 219 -12.70 -22.86 -16.45
N TYR A 220 -13.12 -21.98 -15.54
CA TYR A 220 -12.70 -20.59 -15.55
C TYR A 220 -11.37 -20.39 -14.80
N ASN A 221 -10.54 -19.47 -15.32
CA ASN A 221 -9.32 -19.05 -14.63
C ASN A 221 -9.66 -18.14 -13.45
N VAL A 222 -9.01 -18.40 -12.34
CA VAL A 222 -9.12 -17.62 -11.10
C VAL A 222 -7.75 -17.14 -10.67
N SER A 223 -7.66 -15.88 -10.29
CA SER A 223 -6.46 -15.28 -9.72
C SER A 223 -6.78 -14.61 -8.39
N ILE A 224 -6.19 -15.10 -7.29
CA ILE A 224 -6.34 -14.46 -5.98
C ILE A 224 -5.17 -13.51 -5.72
N ARG A 225 -5.48 -12.31 -5.21
CA ARG A 225 -4.50 -11.37 -4.68
C ARG A 225 -4.57 -11.34 -3.16
N PRO A 226 -3.60 -11.96 -2.47
CA PRO A 226 -3.53 -11.95 -1.01
C PRO A 226 -3.34 -10.54 -0.45
N HIS A 227 -4.00 -10.26 0.67
CA HIS A 227 -3.69 -9.07 1.46
C HIS A 227 -2.24 -9.14 1.97
N PRO A 228 -1.53 -7.99 2.13
CA PRO A 228 -0.14 -7.99 2.61
C PRO A 228 0.08 -8.73 3.93
N ASN A 229 -0.90 -8.71 4.81
CA ASN A 229 -0.85 -9.33 6.15
C ASN A 229 -1.25 -10.81 6.16
N GLU A 230 -1.47 -11.43 5.00
CA GLU A 230 -1.88 -12.83 4.91
C GLU A 230 -0.72 -13.77 4.63
N ASN A 231 -0.85 -15.01 5.13
CA ASN A 231 0.09 -16.08 4.89
C ASN A 231 -0.07 -16.66 3.47
N LEU A 232 0.98 -16.52 2.66
CA LEU A 232 0.96 -16.95 1.28
C LEU A 232 0.99 -18.48 1.13
N GLU A 233 1.46 -19.22 2.14
CA GLU A 233 1.55 -20.69 2.08
C GLU A 233 0.15 -21.34 2.03
N ALA A 234 -0.83 -20.74 2.69
CA ALA A 234 -2.22 -21.19 2.58
C ALA A 234 -2.71 -21.19 1.12
N TYR A 235 -2.39 -20.14 0.38
CA TYR A 235 -2.76 -20.04 -1.04
C TYR A 235 -1.95 -20.96 -1.96
N ASN A 236 -0.70 -21.26 -1.62
CA ASN A 236 0.09 -22.28 -2.33
C ASN A 236 -0.55 -23.68 -2.20
N LYS A 237 -1.13 -24.00 -1.03
CA LYS A 237 -1.88 -25.24 -0.84
C LYS A 237 -3.17 -25.27 -1.67
N LEU A 238 -3.90 -24.14 -1.73
CA LEU A 238 -5.07 -24.02 -2.60
C LEU A 238 -4.70 -24.15 -4.08
N LYS A 239 -3.56 -23.61 -4.52
CA LYS A 239 -3.07 -23.79 -5.89
C LYS A 239 -2.79 -25.25 -6.22
N LYS A 240 -2.23 -26.03 -5.30
CA LYS A 240 -2.07 -27.49 -5.49
C LYS A 240 -3.40 -28.20 -5.61
N TYR A 241 -4.41 -27.81 -4.83
CA TYR A 241 -5.73 -28.41 -4.85
C TYR A 241 -6.53 -28.09 -6.12
N PHE A 242 -6.53 -26.83 -6.56
CA PHE A 242 -7.31 -26.38 -7.72
C PHE A 242 -6.61 -26.53 -9.07
N GLY A 243 -5.28 -26.77 -9.06
CA GLY A 243 -4.51 -26.98 -10.29
C GLY A 243 -4.26 -25.70 -11.11
N PRO A 244 -4.07 -25.84 -12.44
CA PRO A 244 -3.57 -24.75 -13.29
C PRO A 244 -4.56 -23.59 -13.49
N LEU A 245 -5.84 -23.81 -13.26
CA LEU A 245 -6.87 -22.75 -13.38
C LEU A 245 -6.88 -21.79 -12.19
N PHE A 246 -6.19 -22.12 -11.11
CA PHE A 246 -6.05 -21.23 -9.95
C PHE A 246 -4.63 -20.68 -9.86
N SER A 247 -4.51 -19.37 -9.77
CA SER A 247 -3.25 -18.67 -9.59
C SER A 247 -3.29 -17.72 -8.37
N MET A 248 -2.12 -17.52 -7.78
CA MET A 248 -1.93 -16.51 -6.74
C MET A 248 -1.07 -15.38 -7.29
N ASP A 249 -1.54 -14.14 -7.14
CA ASP A 249 -0.77 -12.98 -7.53
C ASP A 249 0.31 -12.66 -6.50
N THR A 250 1.53 -12.45 -7.00
CA THR A 250 2.70 -12.06 -6.22
C THR A 250 3.34 -10.76 -6.73
N SER A 251 2.63 -10.05 -7.61
CA SER A 251 3.14 -8.82 -8.21
C SER A 251 3.31 -7.70 -7.19
N TYR A 252 4.19 -6.75 -7.51
CA TYR A 252 4.55 -5.62 -6.64
C TYR A 252 3.51 -4.49 -6.68
N SER A 253 2.59 -4.55 -7.62
CA SER A 253 1.55 -3.56 -7.81
C SER A 253 0.20 -4.22 -8.03
N ILE A 254 -0.83 -3.64 -7.42
CA ILE A 254 -2.20 -4.05 -7.72
C ILE A 254 -2.53 -3.83 -9.20
N ASN A 255 -2.01 -2.77 -9.82
CA ASN A 255 -2.25 -2.47 -11.22
C ASN A 255 -1.65 -3.53 -12.15
N GLU A 256 -0.49 -4.11 -11.81
CA GLU A 256 0.08 -5.25 -12.54
C GLU A 256 -0.84 -6.49 -12.46
N TRP A 257 -1.47 -6.73 -11.32
CA TRP A 257 -2.46 -7.81 -11.20
C TRP A 257 -3.76 -7.47 -11.95
N LEU A 258 -4.27 -6.25 -11.80
CA LEU A 258 -5.48 -5.79 -12.48
C LEU A 258 -5.35 -5.86 -14.01
N SER A 259 -4.14 -5.74 -14.56
CA SER A 259 -3.92 -5.92 -16.00
C SER A 259 -4.20 -7.34 -16.51
N LYS A 260 -4.28 -8.33 -15.61
CA LYS A 260 -4.44 -9.76 -15.91
C LYS A 260 -5.83 -10.31 -15.56
N VAL A 261 -6.73 -9.47 -15.00
CA VAL A 261 -8.07 -9.90 -14.59
C VAL A 261 -9.15 -9.10 -15.30
N ASN A 262 -10.29 -9.72 -15.56
CA ASN A 262 -11.41 -9.14 -16.31
C ASN A 262 -12.53 -8.65 -15.40
N VAL A 263 -12.68 -9.24 -14.22
CA VAL A 263 -13.65 -8.88 -13.19
C VAL A 263 -13.01 -9.12 -11.82
N VAL A 264 -13.36 -8.31 -10.84
CA VAL A 264 -12.85 -8.41 -9.47
C VAL A 264 -13.99 -8.74 -8.53
N PHE A 265 -13.80 -9.79 -7.73
CA PHE A 265 -14.69 -10.18 -6.64
C PHE A 265 -13.99 -9.98 -5.29
N GLY A 266 -14.71 -9.55 -4.27
CA GLY A 266 -14.22 -9.47 -2.90
C GLY A 266 -15.22 -8.87 -1.93
N THR A 267 -14.78 -8.75 -0.68
CA THR A 267 -15.42 -7.88 0.30
C THR A 267 -14.95 -6.44 0.10
N THR A 268 -15.47 -5.51 0.88
CA THR A 268 -15.00 -4.12 0.84
C THR A 268 -13.49 -4.03 0.98
N SER A 269 -12.85 -3.40 0.01
CA SER A 269 -11.40 -3.22 -0.05
C SER A 269 -11.04 -1.89 -0.70
N THR A 270 -10.04 -1.20 -0.17
CA THR A 270 -9.48 0.00 -0.82
C THR A 270 -8.96 -0.29 -2.23
N ALA A 271 -8.65 -1.54 -2.54
CA ALA A 271 -8.27 -2.00 -3.87
C ALA A 271 -9.41 -1.91 -4.91
N PHE A 272 -10.67 -1.77 -4.48
CA PHE A 272 -11.78 -1.47 -5.38
C PHE A 272 -11.61 -0.10 -6.06
N THR A 273 -10.94 0.84 -5.42
CA THR A 273 -10.60 2.12 -6.04
C THR A 273 -9.72 1.94 -7.27
N GLU A 274 -8.67 1.13 -7.17
CA GLU A 274 -7.79 0.84 -8.30
C GLU A 274 -8.53 0.09 -9.43
N ALA A 275 -9.39 -0.87 -9.06
CA ALA A 275 -10.22 -1.59 -10.04
C ALA A 275 -11.20 -0.65 -10.76
N TYR A 276 -11.87 0.24 -10.01
CA TYR A 276 -12.78 1.26 -10.56
C TYR A 276 -12.07 2.20 -11.54
N LEU A 277 -10.92 2.76 -11.14
CA LEU A 277 -10.11 3.64 -11.97
C LEU A 277 -9.57 2.92 -13.22
N SER A 278 -9.31 1.63 -13.11
CA SER A 278 -8.85 0.76 -14.21
C SER A 278 -9.98 0.26 -15.11
N ASN A 279 -11.22 0.71 -14.91
CA ASN A 279 -12.38 0.25 -15.68
C ASN A 279 -12.56 -1.28 -15.64
N ILE A 280 -12.45 -1.88 -14.46
CA ILE A 280 -12.71 -3.30 -14.22
C ILE A 280 -14.01 -3.44 -13.44
N PRO A 281 -14.95 -4.31 -13.87
CA PRO A 281 -16.15 -4.59 -13.10
C PRO A 281 -15.81 -5.13 -11.72
N ILE A 282 -16.51 -4.63 -10.71
CA ILE A 282 -16.34 -5.00 -9.31
C ILE A 282 -17.61 -5.69 -8.84
N ILE A 283 -17.45 -6.83 -8.18
CA ILE A 283 -18.52 -7.58 -7.53
C ILE A 283 -18.21 -7.66 -6.04
N SER A 284 -19.07 -7.09 -5.21
CA SER A 284 -18.94 -7.09 -3.75
C SER A 284 -19.77 -8.20 -3.15
N SER A 285 -19.23 -8.93 -2.18
CA SER A 285 -19.95 -9.93 -1.41
C SER A 285 -20.81 -9.36 -0.29
N SER A 286 -20.91 -8.05 -0.14
CA SER A 286 -21.53 -7.37 1.01
C SER A 286 -22.95 -7.84 1.32
N LYS A 287 -23.77 -8.09 0.30
CA LYS A 287 -25.15 -8.60 0.46
C LYS A 287 -25.27 -10.11 0.66
N ILE A 288 -24.23 -10.84 0.33
CA ILE A 288 -24.21 -12.30 0.58
C ILE A 288 -23.82 -12.59 2.03
N GLN A 289 -23.07 -11.69 2.65
CA GLN A 289 -22.61 -11.82 4.03
C GLN A 289 -23.72 -11.49 5.01
N ASN A 290 -23.90 -12.34 6.04
CA ASN A 290 -24.82 -12.08 7.15
C ASN A 290 -24.21 -11.13 8.18
N PHE A 291 -22.89 -11.20 8.37
CA PHE A 291 -22.14 -10.31 9.25
C PHE A 291 -21.74 -9.05 8.49
N ASN A 292 -22.59 -8.03 8.55
CA ASN A 292 -22.25 -6.72 8.01
C ASN A 292 -21.29 -5.99 8.96
N TYR A 293 -20.31 -5.36 8.38
CA TYR A 293 -19.36 -4.54 9.11
C TYR A 293 -20.06 -3.28 9.61
N GLN A 294 -20.73 -3.34 10.76
CA GLN A 294 -21.20 -2.15 11.47
C GLN A 294 -19.98 -1.49 12.13
N ARG A 295 -19.20 -0.81 11.34
CA ARG A 295 -18.20 0.10 11.89
C ARG A 295 -18.89 1.40 12.29
N ASN A 296 -18.34 2.08 13.30
CA ASN A 296 -18.65 3.45 13.63
C ASN A 296 -18.82 4.28 12.35
N ASN A 297 -19.79 5.17 12.34
CA ASN A 297 -20.34 5.88 11.18
C ASN A 297 -19.32 6.35 10.11
N ASP A 298 -18.07 6.63 10.48
CA ASP A 298 -17.02 7.13 9.59
C ASP A 298 -16.49 6.09 8.58
N PHE A 299 -16.65 4.78 8.85
CA PHE A 299 -16.29 3.69 7.94
C PHE A 299 -17.42 3.21 7.05
N VAL A 300 -18.66 3.46 7.46
CA VAL A 300 -19.86 3.10 6.70
C VAL A 300 -19.87 3.85 5.38
N ASP A 301 -19.56 5.14 5.40
CA ASP A 301 -19.58 5.97 4.20
C ASP A 301 -18.59 5.50 3.13
N MET A 302 -17.40 5.03 3.53
CA MET A 302 -16.42 4.50 2.58
C MET A 302 -16.87 3.16 2.00
N ASN A 303 -17.46 2.29 2.82
CA ASN A 303 -17.97 1.00 2.39
C ASN A 303 -19.17 1.17 1.45
N ASP A 304 -20.12 2.02 1.80
CA ASP A 304 -21.28 2.33 0.97
C ASP A 304 -20.91 2.90 -0.39
N ASN A 305 -19.90 3.78 -0.43
CA ASN A 305 -19.42 4.33 -1.68
C ASN A 305 -18.79 3.25 -2.59
N PHE A 306 -18.01 2.32 -2.03
CA PHE A 306 -17.46 1.21 -2.82
C PHE A 306 -18.53 0.23 -3.29
N ASP A 307 -19.57 -0.03 -2.50
CA ASP A 307 -20.70 -0.85 -2.92
C ASP A 307 -21.53 -0.18 -4.03
N ARG A 308 -21.64 1.15 -4.04
CA ARG A 308 -22.24 1.90 -5.16
C ARG A 308 -21.47 1.71 -6.46
N ALA A 309 -20.14 1.55 -6.40
CA ALA A 309 -19.27 1.27 -7.53
C ALA A 309 -19.22 -0.23 -7.91
N ALA A 310 -19.85 -1.10 -7.13
CA ALA A 310 -19.82 -2.55 -7.31
C ALA A 310 -21.21 -3.11 -7.65
N TYR A 311 -21.23 -4.31 -8.23
CA TYR A 311 -22.40 -5.18 -8.27
C TYR A 311 -22.49 -5.90 -6.93
N THR A 312 -23.68 -5.95 -6.35
CA THR A 312 -23.92 -6.55 -5.04
C THR A 312 -24.93 -7.69 -5.16
N PRO A 313 -24.48 -8.91 -5.58
CA PRO A 313 -25.36 -10.08 -5.71
C PRO A 313 -25.92 -10.51 -4.36
N ASN A 314 -27.12 -11.12 -4.38
CA ASN A 314 -27.79 -11.62 -3.19
C ASN A 314 -27.46 -13.10 -2.89
N SER A 315 -26.73 -13.76 -3.79
CA SER A 315 -26.36 -15.17 -3.64
C SER A 315 -25.06 -15.51 -4.35
N ILE A 316 -24.45 -16.62 -3.94
CA ILE A 316 -23.25 -17.15 -4.62
C ILE A 316 -23.55 -17.53 -6.08
N ASN A 317 -24.79 -17.96 -6.40
CA ASN A 317 -25.17 -18.28 -7.77
C ASN A 317 -25.23 -17.03 -8.64
N GLU A 318 -25.87 -15.98 -8.16
CA GLU A 318 -25.88 -14.67 -8.84
C GLU A 318 -24.47 -14.09 -9.00
N ALA A 319 -23.64 -14.18 -7.96
CA ALA A 319 -22.23 -13.78 -8.04
C ALA A 319 -21.46 -14.58 -9.10
N TYR A 320 -21.72 -15.89 -9.20
CA TYR A 320 -21.11 -16.73 -10.21
C TYR A 320 -21.51 -16.29 -11.62
N ASP A 321 -22.81 -16.08 -11.86
CA ASP A 321 -23.32 -15.66 -13.18
C ASP A 321 -22.72 -14.31 -13.60
N MET A 322 -22.61 -13.36 -12.67
CA MET A 322 -21.92 -12.08 -12.90
C MET A 322 -20.41 -12.28 -13.20
N CYS A 323 -19.74 -13.16 -12.45
CA CYS A 323 -18.29 -13.40 -12.65
C CYS A 323 -17.96 -13.97 -14.02
N ILE A 324 -18.84 -14.74 -14.63
CA ILE A 324 -18.63 -15.37 -15.95
C ILE A 324 -19.17 -14.54 -17.12
N ASP A 325 -19.92 -13.48 -16.85
CA ASP A 325 -20.46 -12.59 -17.87
C ASP A 325 -19.36 -11.74 -18.50
N LYS A 326 -18.89 -12.16 -19.67
CA LYS A 326 -17.87 -11.44 -20.45
C LYS A 326 -18.31 -10.05 -20.94
N LYS A 327 -19.60 -9.74 -20.84
CA LYS A 327 -20.19 -8.46 -21.23
C LYS A 327 -20.42 -7.53 -20.05
N LEU A 328 -20.12 -8.00 -18.83
CA LEU A 328 -20.28 -7.21 -17.61
C LEU A 328 -19.40 -5.93 -17.72
N LYS A 329 -20.03 -4.77 -17.60
CA LYS A 329 -19.34 -3.47 -17.70
C LYS A 329 -19.07 -2.90 -16.30
N PRO A 330 -18.00 -2.11 -16.11
CA PRO A 330 -17.79 -1.39 -14.86
C PRO A 330 -18.97 -0.46 -14.55
N LYS A 331 -19.43 -0.43 -13.33
CA LYS A 331 -20.34 0.62 -12.88
C LYS A 331 -19.57 1.92 -12.77
N LYS A 332 -20.04 2.97 -13.44
CA LYS A 332 -19.53 4.33 -13.34
C LYS A 332 -20.59 5.23 -12.73
N SER A 333 -20.16 6.14 -11.86
CA SER A 333 -21.04 7.06 -11.15
C SER A 333 -20.31 8.38 -10.95
N GLY A 334 -20.97 9.50 -11.27
CA GLY A 334 -20.44 10.83 -10.98
C GLY A 334 -20.25 11.10 -9.49
N GLU A 335 -21.05 10.46 -8.64
CA GLU A 335 -20.89 10.53 -7.18
C GLU A 335 -19.57 9.86 -6.73
N ILE A 336 -19.28 8.66 -7.27
CA ILE A 336 -18.01 7.96 -6.99
C ILE A 336 -16.82 8.75 -7.53
N ASP A 337 -16.92 9.30 -8.73
CA ASP A 337 -15.87 10.15 -9.29
C ASP A 337 -15.62 11.40 -8.43
N SER A 338 -16.68 12.02 -7.89
CA SER A 338 -16.57 13.16 -6.99
C SER A 338 -15.96 12.78 -5.65
N TYR A 339 -16.39 11.64 -5.08
CA TYR A 339 -15.81 11.08 -3.87
C TYR A 339 -14.32 10.78 -4.03
N LEU A 340 -13.94 10.10 -5.11
CA LEU A 340 -12.54 9.78 -5.37
C LEU A 340 -11.69 11.04 -5.60
N ASP A 341 -12.27 12.06 -6.22
CA ASP A 341 -11.58 13.35 -6.38
C ASP A 341 -11.36 14.06 -5.05
N GLU A 342 -12.36 14.06 -4.19
CA GLU A 342 -12.26 14.64 -2.85
C GLU A 342 -11.18 13.96 -2.01
N PHE A 343 -11.11 12.62 -2.02
CA PHE A 343 -10.21 11.85 -1.17
C PHE A 343 -8.83 11.60 -1.74
N TYR A 344 -8.70 11.55 -3.07
CA TYR A 344 -7.43 11.22 -3.73
C TYR A 344 -6.93 12.30 -4.69
N SER A 345 -7.72 13.37 -4.87
CA SER A 345 -7.41 14.47 -5.81
C SER A 345 -7.09 13.95 -7.22
N ILE A 346 -7.90 13.01 -7.71
CA ILE A 346 -7.67 12.34 -9.01
C ILE A 346 -7.84 13.28 -10.22
N LYS A 347 -8.61 14.38 -10.07
CA LYS A 347 -8.81 15.40 -11.11
C LYS A 347 -7.75 16.49 -11.08
N ASN A 348 -6.70 16.36 -10.27
CA ASN A 348 -5.59 17.30 -10.27
C ASN A 348 -5.01 17.45 -11.69
N LYS A 349 -4.77 18.68 -12.12
CA LYS A 349 -4.16 18.96 -13.43
C LYS A 349 -2.73 18.43 -13.57
N ILE A 350 -2.02 18.29 -12.45
CA ILE A 350 -0.64 17.80 -12.38
C ILE A 350 -0.66 16.43 -11.70
N ASP A 351 -0.01 15.47 -12.34
CA ASP A 351 0.16 14.13 -11.79
C ASP A 351 0.85 14.14 -10.41
N PRO A 352 0.42 13.32 -9.46
CA PRO A 352 1.00 13.26 -8.12
C PRO A 352 2.52 13.10 -8.09
N VAL A 353 3.07 12.23 -8.93
CA VAL A 353 4.51 12.00 -9.03
C VAL A 353 5.22 13.22 -9.60
N ASP A 354 4.69 13.81 -10.68
CA ASP A 354 5.27 15.01 -11.30
C ASP A 354 5.25 16.20 -10.32
N LYS A 355 4.18 16.33 -9.51
CA LYS A 355 4.08 17.38 -8.47
C LYS A 355 5.12 17.22 -7.37
N ILE A 356 5.33 16.00 -6.90
CA ILE A 356 6.39 15.72 -5.91
C ILE A 356 7.76 16.01 -6.50
N VAL A 357 8.01 15.61 -7.75
CA VAL A 357 9.28 15.88 -8.44
C VAL A 357 9.52 17.39 -8.56
N GLU A 358 8.51 18.17 -8.91
CA GLU A 358 8.59 19.65 -8.96
C GLU A 358 9.05 20.22 -7.61
N VAL A 359 8.41 19.84 -6.51
CA VAL A 359 8.75 20.32 -5.17
C VAL A 359 10.16 19.88 -4.76
N VAL A 360 10.52 18.63 -5.03
CA VAL A 360 11.85 18.10 -4.70
C VAL A 360 12.96 18.79 -5.49
N ASN A 361 12.70 19.14 -6.76
CA ASN A 361 13.66 19.86 -7.61
C ASN A 361 14.04 21.24 -7.06
N LEU A 362 13.18 21.92 -6.32
CA LEU A 362 13.51 23.20 -5.66
C LEU A 362 14.68 23.06 -4.67
N HIS A 363 14.98 21.84 -4.24
CA HIS A 363 16.06 21.54 -3.29
C HIS A 363 17.30 20.90 -3.93
N LYS A 364 17.34 20.86 -5.27
CA LYS A 364 18.48 20.34 -6.03
C LYS A 364 19.71 21.22 -5.81
N SER A 365 20.85 20.61 -5.70
CA SER A 365 22.12 21.31 -5.51
C SER A 365 23.12 20.93 -6.62
N LYS A 366 24.14 21.78 -6.84
CA LYS A 366 25.21 21.45 -7.80
C LYS A 366 25.94 20.17 -7.33
N PRO A 367 26.10 19.15 -8.16
CA PRO A 367 26.78 17.92 -7.78
C PRO A 367 28.28 18.17 -7.52
N LYS A 368 28.84 17.45 -6.55
CA LYS A 368 30.28 17.42 -6.27
C LYS A 368 30.83 16.01 -6.47
N LEU A 369 32.08 15.89 -6.92
CA LEU A 369 32.73 14.59 -7.16
C LEU A 369 32.70 13.67 -5.93
N ILE A 370 33.01 14.20 -4.76
CA ILE A 370 32.90 13.51 -3.46
C ILE A 370 31.50 12.94 -3.17
N GLY A 371 30.47 13.49 -3.81
CA GLY A 371 29.11 13.00 -3.72
C GLY A 371 28.88 11.64 -4.35
N PHE A 372 29.67 11.24 -5.32
CA PHE A 372 29.55 9.90 -5.88
C PHE A 372 30.02 8.85 -4.86
N LEU A 373 31.17 9.07 -4.23
CA LEU A 373 31.68 8.17 -3.19
C LEU A 373 30.71 8.06 -2.02
N TYR A 374 30.22 9.20 -1.55
CA TYR A 374 29.26 9.25 -0.44
C TYR A 374 27.94 8.51 -0.75
N TYR A 375 27.44 8.62 -1.98
CA TYR A 375 26.30 7.83 -2.45
C TYR A 375 26.61 6.33 -2.46
N THR A 376 27.78 5.93 -2.97
CA THR A 376 28.18 4.54 -3.04
C THR A 376 28.28 3.92 -1.65
N PHE A 377 28.86 4.64 -0.68
CA PHE A 377 28.92 4.21 0.72
C PHE A 377 27.52 4.03 1.33
N GLN A 378 26.61 4.97 1.13
CA GLN A 378 25.23 4.84 1.63
C GLN A 378 24.53 3.63 1.01
N HIS A 379 24.73 3.41 -0.28
CA HIS A 379 24.12 2.29 -0.98
C HIS A 379 24.66 0.94 -0.48
N LEU A 380 25.99 0.86 -0.28
CA LEU A 380 26.67 -0.31 0.28
C LEU A 380 26.20 -0.58 1.72
N PHE A 381 26.04 0.47 2.54
CA PHE A 381 25.56 0.33 3.91
C PHE A 381 24.16 -0.26 3.96
N VAL A 382 23.22 0.20 3.11
CA VAL A 382 21.87 -0.38 3.01
C VAL A 382 21.96 -1.86 2.61
N LEU A 383 22.83 -2.20 1.66
CA LEU A 383 23.05 -3.60 1.26
C LEU A 383 23.54 -4.47 2.43
N VAL A 384 24.48 -3.96 3.23
CA VAL A 384 24.98 -4.65 4.42
C VAL A 384 23.87 -4.83 5.46
N CYS A 385 23.04 -3.82 5.71
CA CYS A 385 21.89 -3.94 6.61
C CYS A 385 20.92 -5.03 6.14
N ASP A 386 20.63 -5.10 4.85
CA ASP A 386 19.76 -6.12 4.27
C ASP A 386 20.39 -7.53 4.36
N LEU A 387 21.69 -7.66 4.14
CA LEU A 387 22.43 -8.93 4.35
C LEU A 387 22.39 -9.39 5.81
N LEU A 388 22.56 -8.46 6.75
CA LEU A 388 22.46 -8.78 8.18
C LEU A 388 21.05 -9.25 8.56
N LEU A 389 20.01 -8.69 7.93
CA LEU A 389 18.64 -9.16 8.11
C LEU A 389 18.46 -10.60 7.63
N VAL A 390 18.98 -10.92 6.44
CA VAL A 390 19.01 -12.29 5.89
C VAL A 390 19.74 -13.24 6.83
N PHE A 391 20.95 -12.85 7.26
CA PHE A 391 21.75 -13.63 8.20
C PHE A 391 20.98 -13.92 9.50
N LYS A 392 20.38 -12.89 10.08
CA LYS A 392 19.56 -13.04 11.30
C LYS A 392 18.44 -14.07 11.16
N TYR A 393 17.65 -13.98 10.10
CA TYR A 393 16.44 -14.81 9.96
C TYR A 393 16.70 -16.19 9.36
N ILE A 394 17.65 -16.31 8.43
CA ILE A 394 17.93 -17.60 7.78
C ILE A 394 18.93 -18.40 8.57
N ILE A 395 20.03 -17.79 8.99
CA ILE A 395 21.15 -18.50 9.60
C ILE A 395 20.97 -18.63 11.13
N LEU A 396 20.83 -17.49 11.83
CA LEU A 396 20.75 -17.52 13.30
C LEU A 396 19.44 -18.10 13.81
N LEU A 397 18.31 -17.71 13.22
CA LEU A 397 17.01 -18.17 13.66
C LEU A 397 16.53 -19.43 12.93
N ARG A 398 17.28 -19.91 11.93
CA ARG A 398 16.93 -21.05 11.07
C ARG A 398 15.47 -20.98 10.55
N SER A 399 14.98 -19.78 10.28
CA SER A 399 13.57 -19.52 9.97
C SER A 399 13.44 -18.79 8.63
N TYR A 400 13.76 -19.51 7.54
CA TYR A 400 13.59 -18.96 6.20
C TYR A 400 12.12 -18.58 5.91
N THR A 401 11.17 -19.39 6.36
CA THR A 401 9.73 -19.12 6.19
C THR A 401 9.34 -17.82 6.87
N LYS A 402 9.74 -17.62 8.14
CA LYS A 402 9.47 -16.37 8.88
C LYS A 402 10.13 -15.16 8.24
N PHE A 403 11.38 -15.31 7.76
CA PHE A 403 12.07 -14.26 7.01
C PHE A 403 11.31 -13.90 5.72
N LYS A 404 10.88 -14.90 4.95
CA LYS A 404 10.12 -14.71 3.71
C LYS A 404 8.79 -14.01 3.95
N MET A 405 8.09 -14.33 5.03
CA MET A 405 6.86 -13.67 5.44
C MET A 405 7.08 -12.20 5.77
N ILE A 406 8.07 -11.89 6.62
CA ILE A 406 8.41 -10.51 6.97
C ILE A 406 8.83 -9.74 5.73
N ASN A 407 9.58 -10.38 4.82
CA ASN A 407 10.03 -9.76 3.59
C ASN A 407 8.89 -9.51 2.58
N ASN A 408 7.80 -10.28 2.64
CA ASN A 408 6.60 -9.98 1.86
C ASN A 408 5.87 -8.73 2.36
N TYR A 409 5.98 -8.42 3.66
CA TYR A 409 5.43 -7.22 4.26
C TYR A 409 6.34 -6.02 4.03
N ASN A 410 7.63 -6.14 4.32
CA ASN A 410 8.64 -5.10 4.16
C ASN A 410 9.44 -5.29 2.85
N TYR A 411 10.03 -4.21 2.36
CA TYR A 411 10.94 -4.25 1.23
C TYR A 411 12.32 -4.79 1.63
N ASN A 412 12.79 -5.81 0.91
CA ASN A 412 14.18 -6.26 0.96
C ASN A 412 14.76 -6.29 -0.46
N ARG A 413 15.67 -5.37 -0.76
CA ARG A 413 16.24 -5.16 -2.08
C ARG A 413 17.07 -6.33 -2.62
N LEU A 414 17.52 -7.27 -1.77
CA LEU A 414 18.28 -8.46 -2.21
C LEU A 414 17.38 -9.43 -2.98
N PHE A 415 16.10 -9.51 -2.62
CA PHE A 415 15.14 -10.46 -3.17
C PHE A 415 14.15 -9.85 -4.14
N HIS A 416 14.02 -8.54 -4.13
CA HIS A 416 13.02 -7.84 -4.94
C HIS A 416 13.69 -7.04 -6.06
N LYS A 417 13.34 -7.39 -7.29
CA LYS A 417 13.82 -6.70 -8.50
C LYS A 417 12.62 -6.15 -9.27
N PRO A 418 12.79 -5.03 -9.98
CA PRO A 418 11.73 -4.53 -10.86
C PRO A 418 11.30 -5.61 -11.86
N THR A 419 9.98 -5.80 -11.98
CA THR A 419 9.39 -6.72 -12.95
C THR A 419 9.53 -6.19 -14.37
N SER A 420 9.25 -7.03 -15.37
CA SER A 420 9.18 -6.58 -16.78
C SER A 420 8.13 -5.47 -16.94
N PHE A 421 6.97 -5.61 -16.28
CA PHE A 421 5.94 -4.57 -16.24
C PHE A 421 6.51 -3.22 -15.76
N MET A 422 7.22 -3.20 -14.61
CA MET A 422 7.81 -1.99 -14.07
C MET A 422 8.87 -1.38 -14.98
N LYS A 423 9.71 -2.21 -15.60
CA LYS A 423 10.78 -1.75 -16.51
C LYS A 423 10.21 -1.12 -17.78
N ASN A 424 9.17 -1.70 -18.35
CA ASN A 424 8.55 -1.22 -19.59
C ASN A 424 7.84 0.13 -19.45
N LEU A 425 7.57 0.60 -18.23
CA LEU A 425 7.00 1.94 -18.01
C LEU A 425 7.98 3.09 -18.31
N PHE A 426 9.27 2.82 -18.41
CA PHE A 426 10.32 3.86 -18.55
C PHE A 426 11.24 3.65 -19.78
N ASN A 427 11.00 2.61 -20.55
CA ASN A 427 11.56 2.42 -21.88
C ASN A 427 10.67 3.06 -22.92
#